data_2a13a53f07cbdf8d39fa0fbb4cf0547b
#
_entry.id   2a13a53f07cbdf8d39fa0fbb4cf0547b
#
_cell.length_a   1.000
_cell.length_b   1.000
_cell.length_c   1.000
_cell.angle_alpha   90.00
_cell.angle_beta   90.00
_cell.angle_gamma   90.00
#
_symmetry.space_group_name_H-M   'P 1'
#
loop_
_entity.id
_entity.type
_entity.pdbx_description
1 polymer ?
#
loop_
_entity_poly.entity_id
_entity_poly.type
_entity_poly.pdbx_seq_one_letter_code
_entity_poly.pdbx_strand_id
1 'polypeptide(L)'
;MVTWNYGVMWKGIAKADPARPAQMFGDVVYSWGDFHQRSNALAADMLTAGLGNQAKVAHYLYNCPEYLETTFASYLAGFVPVNTNYRYGPEEITYLFDNSDAEAVVFHAVFADL
;
A
#
# COMPACT_ATOMS: atom_id res chain seq x y z
N MET A 1 -22.61 6.86 -3.44
CA MET A 1 -21.76 7.85 -4.11
C MET A 1 -20.55 7.17 -4.71
N VAL A 2 -20.33 7.38 -5.99
CA VAL A 2 -19.12 6.83 -6.64
C VAL A 2 -17.96 7.74 -6.30
N THR A 3 -16.97 7.19 -5.67
CA THR A 3 -15.75 7.92 -5.35
C THR A 3 -14.66 7.51 -6.34
N TRP A 4 -14.19 8.46 -7.11
CA TRP A 4 -13.10 8.24 -8.04
C TRP A 4 -11.78 8.22 -7.29
N ASN A 5 -11.02 7.15 -7.44
CA ASN A 5 -9.65 7.07 -6.99
C ASN A 5 -8.88 6.06 -7.84
N TYR A 6 -7.57 6.01 -7.66
CA TYR A 6 -6.73 5.08 -8.43
C TYR A 6 -7.09 3.62 -8.18
N GLY A 7 -7.61 3.29 -7.01
CA GLY A 7 -8.05 1.93 -6.69
C GLY A 7 -9.16 1.45 -7.60
N VAL A 8 -10.11 2.32 -7.93
CA VAL A 8 -11.20 2.01 -8.87
C VAL A 8 -10.62 1.72 -10.26
N MET A 9 -9.69 2.55 -10.71
CA MET A 9 -9.05 2.39 -12.02
C MET A 9 -8.23 1.11 -12.09
N TRP A 10 -7.42 0.85 -11.09
CA TRP A 10 -6.56 -0.32 -11.06
C TRP A 10 -7.37 -1.62 -10.93
N LYS A 11 -8.42 -1.59 -10.15
CA LYS A 11 -9.36 -2.72 -10.05
C LYS A 11 -10.01 -3.01 -11.40
N GLY A 12 -10.38 -1.97 -12.13
CA GLY A 12 -10.93 -2.09 -13.47
C GLY A 12 -9.97 -2.77 -14.45
N ILE A 13 -8.68 -2.39 -14.40
CA ILE A 13 -7.64 -3.01 -15.22
C ILE A 13 -7.49 -4.49 -14.86
N ALA A 14 -7.42 -4.80 -13.57
CA ALA A 14 -7.29 -6.18 -13.10
C ALA A 14 -8.46 -7.05 -13.55
N LYS A 15 -9.65 -6.48 -13.60
CA LYS A 15 -10.85 -7.18 -14.04
C LYS A 15 -10.87 -7.41 -15.55
N ALA A 16 -10.39 -6.41 -16.31
CA ALA A 16 -10.40 -6.47 -17.77
C ALA A 16 -9.34 -7.44 -18.32
N ASP A 17 -8.17 -7.48 -17.69
CA ASP A 17 -7.05 -8.31 -18.18
C ASP A 17 -6.21 -8.80 -17.00
N PRO A 18 -6.71 -9.76 -16.22
CA PRO A 18 -6.02 -10.23 -15.01
C PRO A 18 -4.69 -10.92 -15.28
N ALA A 19 -4.49 -11.46 -16.46
CA ALA A 19 -3.25 -12.17 -16.82
C ALA A 19 -2.12 -11.23 -17.22
N ARG A 20 -2.42 -9.97 -17.50
CA ARG A 20 -1.41 -9.01 -17.93
C ARG A 20 -0.43 -8.70 -16.80
N PRO A 21 0.89 -8.63 -17.09
CA PRO A 21 1.86 -8.27 -16.07
C PRO A 21 1.60 -6.87 -15.49
N ALA A 22 1.59 -6.76 -14.18
CA ALA A 22 1.45 -5.49 -13.47
C ALA A 22 2.78 -5.04 -12.87
N GLN A 23 3.54 -5.96 -12.30
CA GLN A 23 4.81 -5.68 -11.65
C GLN A 23 5.82 -6.76 -11.98
N MET A 24 7.07 -6.33 -12.13
CA MET A 24 8.21 -7.24 -12.26
C MET A 24 9.23 -6.89 -11.19
N PHE A 25 9.65 -7.89 -10.44
CA PHE A 25 10.65 -7.71 -9.39
C PHE A 25 11.66 -8.86 -9.48
N GLY A 26 12.86 -8.54 -9.97
CA GLY A 26 13.84 -9.56 -10.32
C GLY A 26 13.26 -10.47 -11.41
N ASP A 27 13.23 -11.77 -11.13
CA ASP A 27 12.70 -12.76 -12.06
C ASP A 27 11.21 -13.07 -11.83
N VAL A 28 10.60 -12.40 -10.86
CA VAL A 28 9.20 -12.65 -10.51
C VAL A 28 8.31 -11.65 -11.21
N VAL A 29 7.25 -12.16 -11.85
CA VAL A 29 6.24 -11.33 -12.52
C VAL A 29 4.93 -11.51 -11.78
N TYR A 30 4.34 -10.38 -11.36
CA TYR A 30 3.02 -10.36 -10.75
C TYR A 30 2.02 -9.86 -11.77
N SER A 31 0.96 -10.63 -12.02
CA SER A 31 -0.12 -10.22 -12.91
C SER A 31 -1.02 -9.19 -12.22
N TRP A 32 -1.86 -8.51 -13.00
CA TRP A 32 -2.87 -7.60 -12.44
C TRP A 32 -3.83 -8.32 -11.50
N GLY A 33 -4.17 -9.58 -11.84
CA GLY A 33 -5.01 -10.40 -10.97
C GLY A 33 -4.33 -10.69 -9.63
N ASP A 34 -3.06 -11.08 -9.65
CA ASP A 34 -2.29 -11.33 -8.43
C ASP A 34 -2.14 -10.05 -7.61
N PHE A 35 -1.80 -8.96 -8.25
CA PHE A 35 -1.63 -7.65 -7.62
C PHE A 35 -2.94 -7.23 -6.91
N HIS A 36 -4.06 -7.35 -7.60
CA HIS A 36 -5.36 -7.02 -7.02
C HIS A 36 -5.72 -7.94 -5.85
N GLN A 37 -5.52 -9.26 -6.00
CA GLN A 37 -5.84 -10.22 -4.96
C GLN A 37 -5.04 -9.97 -3.69
N ARG A 38 -3.73 -9.78 -3.81
CA ARG A 38 -2.84 -9.52 -2.68
C ARG A 38 -3.18 -8.18 -2.00
N SER A 39 -3.42 -7.15 -2.81
CA SER A 39 -3.78 -5.83 -2.30
C SER A 39 -5.14 -5.84 -1.59
N ASN A 40 -6.09 -6.59 -2.13
CA ASN A 40 -7.41 -6.72 -1.53
C ASN A 40 -7.35 -7.43 -0.17
N ALA A 41 -6.50 -8.45 -0.05
CA ALA A 41 -6.30 -9.14 1.21
C ALA A 41 -5.72 -8.20 2.27
N LEU A 42 -4.73 -7.39 1.90
CA LEU A 42 -4.14 -6.40 2.82
C LEU A 42 -5.17 -5.34 3.21
N ALA A 43 -5.97 -4.87 2.26
CA ALA A 43 -7.05 -3.91 2.54
C ALA A 43 -8.03 -4.47 3.56
N ALA A 44 -8.43 -5.74 3.40
CA ALA A 44 -9.33 -6.40 4.32
C ALA A 44 -8.74 -6.51 5.73
N ASP A 45 -7.45 -6.83 5.83
CA ASP A 45 -6.76 -6.91 7.11
C ASP A 45 -6.74 -5.55 7.83
N MET A 46 -6.45 -4.48 7.10
CA MET A 46 -6.42 -3.14 7.67
C MET A 46 -7.82 -2.68 8.12
N LEU A 47 -8.85 -2.99 7.35
CA LEU A 47 -10.22 -2.68 7.73
C LEU A 47 -10.64 -3.47 8.98
N THR A 48 -10.26 -4.74 9.06
CA THR A 48 -10.54 -5.58 10.22
C THR A 48 -9.81 -5.06 11.46
N ALA A 49 -8.63 -4.47 11.29
CA ALA A 49 -7.89 -3.84 12.38
C ALA A 49 -8.53 -2.55 12.89
N GLY A 50 -9.53 -2.03 12.21
CA GLY A 50 -10.32 -0.88 12.67
C GLY A 50 -9.95 0.46 12.07
N LEU A 51 -9.14 0.50 11.01
CA LEU A 51 -8.81 1.76 10.35
C LEU A 51 -10.06 2.34 9.68
N GLY A 52 -10.30 3.63 9.91
CA GLY A 52 -11.44 4.34 9.36
C GLY A 52 -11.18 4.96 8.00
N ASN A 53 -12.21 5.61 7.46
CA ASN A 53 -12.12 6.28 6.18
C ASN A 53 -11.03 7.36 6.21
N GLN A 54 -10.20 7.39 5.16
CA GLN A 54 -9.08 8.31 5.00
C GLN A 54 -7.98 8.16 6.06
N ALA A 55 -7.90 7.02 6.76
CA ALA A 55 -6.79 6.73 7.63
C ALA A 55 -5.47 6.79 6.84
N LYS A 56 -4.43 7.35 7.43
CA LYS A 56 -3.13 7.48 6.80
C LYS A 56 -2.32 6.22 7.04
N VAL A 57 -1.87 5.60 5.95
CA VAL A 57 -1.07 4.37 5.98
C VAL A 57 0.32 4.68 5.45
N ALA A 58 1.31 4.66 6.32
CA ALA A 58 2.68 4.93 5.92
C ALA A 58 3.36 3.68 5.39
N HIS A 59 4.18 3.85 4.36
CA HIS A 59 4.94 2.77 3.74
C HIS A 59 6.43 2.99 4.01
N TYR A 60 7.01 2.22 4.90
CA TYR A 60 8.44 2.28 5.18
C TYR A 60 9.10 1.04 4.60
N LEU A 61 9.25 1.05 3.28
CA LEU A 61 9.63 -0.11 2.49
C LEU A 61 10.70 0.27 1.47
N TYR A 62 11.52 -0.70 1.10
CA TYR A 62 12.32 -0.60 -0.12
C TYR A 62 11.39 -0.66 -1.34
N ASN A 63 11.93 -0.37 -2.53
CA ASN A 63 11.18 -0.53 -3.77
C ASN A 63 10.97 -2.04 -4.01
N CYS A 64 9.76 -2.51 -3.77
CA CYS A 64 9.40 -3.91 -3.81
C CYS A 64 7.91 -4.04 -4.14
N PRO A 65 7.43 -5.26 -4.48
CA PRO A 65 6.01 -5.43 -4.79
C PRO A 65 5.08 -5.00 -3.66
N GLU A 66 5.49 -5.20 -2.42
CA GLU A 66 4.69 -4.84 -1.25
C GLU A 66 4.44 -3.34 -1.15
N TYR A 67 5.34 -2.52 -1.71
CA TYR A 67 5.16 -1.06 -1.72
C TYR A 67 3.92 -0.68 -2.52
N LEU A 68 3.82 -1.17 -3.76
CA LEU A 68 2.66 -0.88 -4.61
C LEU A 68 1.41 -1.61 -4.12
N GLU A 69 1.56 -2.80 -3.54
CA GLU A 69 0.43 -3.52 -2.95
C GLU A 69 -0.17 -2.73 -1.79
N THR A 70 0.65 -2.13 -0.94
CA THR A 70 0.16 -1.27 0.15
C THR A 70 -0.53 -0.03 -0.40
N THR A 71 0.00 0.54 -1.47
CA THR A 71 -0.62 1.69 -2.15
C THR A 71 -1.99 1.31 -2.72
N PHE A 72 -2.07 0.20 -3.44
CA PHE A 72 -3.33 -0.27 -4.02
C PHE A 72 -4.34 -0.61 -2.93
N ALA A 73 -3.90 -1.33 -1.89
CA ALA A 73 -4.75 -1.67 -0.75
C ALA A 73 -5.32 -0.42 -0.08
N SER A 74 -4.49 0.61 0.08
CA SER A 74 -4.93 1.88 0.67
C SER A 74 -6.03 2.52 -0.18
N TYR A 75 -5.85 2.55 -1.50
CA TYR A 75 -6.87 3.10 -2.39
C TYR A 75 -8.15 2.27 -2.38
N LEU A 76 -8.05 0.94 -2.34
CA LEU A 76 -9.22 0.07 -2.30
C LEU A 76 -10.06 0.28 -1.03
N ALA A 77 -9.39 0.51 0.09
CA ALA A 77 -10.07 0.65 1.39
C ALA A 77 -10.47 2.10 1.71
N GLY A 78 -10.08 3.06 0.87
CA GLY A 78 -10.36 4.47 1.13
C GLY A 78 -9.38 5.12 2.10
N PHE A 79 -8.16 4.60 2.19
CA PHE A 79 -7.09 5.15 3.01
C PHE A 79 -6.20 6.07 2.19
N VAL A 80 -5.33 6.82 2.88
CA VAL A 80 -4.38 7.73 2.25
C VAL A 80 -2.97 7.14 2.43
N PRO A 81 -2.30 6.73 1.33
CA PRO A 81 -0.93 6.24 1.44
C PRO A 81 0.03 7.40 1.71
N VAL A 82 0.99 7.17 2.60
CA VAL A 82 2.01 8.16 2.96
C VAL A 82 3.37 7.57 2.63
N ASN A 83 4.03 8.13 1.64
CA ASN A 83 5.37 7.72 1.25
C ASN A 83 6.37 8.03 2.37
N THR A 84 7.19 7.04 2.69
CA THR A 84 8.26 7.19 3.65
C THR A 84 9.56 6.77 2.99
N ASN A 85 10.53 7.69 2.95
CA ASN A 85 11.82 7.36 2.34
C ASN A 85 12.54 6.33 3.21
N TYR A 86 12.94 5.20 2.61
CA TYR A 86 13.58 4.11 3.34
C TYR A 86 14.94 4.51 3.94
N ARG A 87 15.49 5.66 3.52
CA ARG A 87 16.74 6.19 4.06
C ARG A 87 16.55 7.04 5.32
N TYR A 88 15.31 7.32 5.69
CA TYR A 88 15.04 8.11 6.90
C TYR A 88 15.46 7.35 8.16
N GLY A 89 16.07 8.09 9.09
CA GLY A 89 16.37 7.57 10.41
C GLY A 89 15.23 7.84 11.39
N PRO A 90 15.43 7.48 12.69
CA PRO A 90 14.36 7.60 13.68
C PRO A 90 13.76 9.00 13.83
N GLU A 91 14.58 10.05 13.72
CA GLU A 91 14.10 11.43 13.88
C GLU A 91 13.18 11.84 12.75
N GLU A 92 13.58 11.55 11.50
CA GLU A 92 12.78 11.89 10.33
C GLU A 92 11.48 11.08 10.30
N ILE A 93 11.53 9.82 10.72
CA ILE A 93 10.35 8.96 10.78
C ILE A 93 9.37 9.49 11.81
N THR A 94 9.85 9.84 12.99
CA THR A 94 9.01 10.39 14.05
C THR A 94 8.31 11.67 13.57
N TYR A 95 9.07 12.56 12.96
CA TYR A 95 8.50 13.80 12.41
C TYR A 95 7.42 13.51 11.36
N LEU A 96 7.73 12.63 10.41
CA LEU A 96 6.81 12.31 9.32
C LEU A 96 5.52 11.69 9.85
N PHE A 97 5.62 10.71 10.74
CA PHE A 97 4.45 10.00 11.24
C PHE A 97 3.58 10.89 12.12
N ASP A 98 4.20 11.71 12.95
CA ASP A 98 3.46 12.68 13.77
C ASP A 98 2.76 13.71 12.91
N ASN A 99 3.49 14.26 11.93
CA ASN A 99 2.97 15.32 11.07
C ASN A 99 1.88 14.83 10.11
N SER A 100 1.94 13.58 9.68
CA SER A 100 0.97 12.99 8.76
C SER A 100 -0.22 12.35 9.46
N ASP A 101 -0.18 12.23 10.79
CA ASP A 101 -1.19 11.53 11.58
C ASP A 101 -1.35 10.05 11.13
N ALA A 102 -0.23 9.39 10.83
CA ALA A 102 -0.25 8.01 10.37
C ALA A 102 -0.86 7.09 11.43
N GLU A 103 -1.80 6.25 11.02
CA GLU A 103 -2.50 5.31 11.90
C GLU A 103 -2.02 3.88 11.71
N ALA A 104 -1.32 3.61 10.61
CA ALA A 104 -0.73 2.31 10.33
C ALA A 104 0.58 2.49 9.58
N VAL A 105 1.49 1.54 9.77
CA VAL A 105 2.77 1.52 9.07
C VAL A 105 2.98 0.12 8.53
N VAL A 106 3.24 0.02 7.24
CA VAL A 106 3.71 -1.22 6.61
C VAL A 106 5.21 -1.05 6.39
N PHE A 107 6.01 -1.92 6.96
CA PHE A 107 7.45 -1.77 6.93
C PHE A 107 8.16 -3.07 6.65
N HIS A 108 9.35 -2.98 6.07
CA HIS A 108 10.21 -4.12 5.87
C HIS A 108 10.79 -4.55 7.21
N ALA A 109 10.85 -5.87 7.45
CA ALA A 109 11.32 -6.40 8.74
C ALA A 109 12.69 -5.89 9.17
N VAL A 110 13.55 -5.54 8.21
CA VAL A 110 14.89 -5.00 8.50
C VAL A 110 14.83 -3.68 9.27
N PHE A 111 13.72 -2.96 9.21
CA PHE A 111 13.53 -1.69 9.92
C PHE A 111 12.91 -1.84 11.31
N ALA A 112 12.66 -3.07 11.75
CA ALA A 112 11.90 -3.31 12.99
C ALA A 112 12.54 -2.70 14.25
N ASP A 113 13.87 -2.50 14.24
CA ASP A 113 14.61 -1.97 15.39
C ASP A 113 14.64 -0.43 15.45
N LEU A 114 14.04 0.23 14.50
CA LEU A 114 13.94 1.70 14.53
C LEU A 114 12.73 2.19 15.38
#